data_b22375a9235db70925bd79e9b69c9211
#
_entry.id   b22375a9235db70925bd79e9b69c9211
#
_cell.length_a   1.000
_cell.length_b   1.000
_cell.length_c   1.000
_cell.angle_alpha   90.00
_cell.angle_beta   90.00
_cell.angle_gamma   90.00
#
_symmetry.space_group_name_H-M   'P 1'
#
loop_
_entity.id
_entity.type
_entity.pdbx_description
1 polymer ?
#
loop_
_entity_poly.entity_id
_entity_poly.type
_entity_poly.pdbx_seq_one_letter_code
_entity_poly.pdbx_strand_id
1 'polypeptide(L)'
;MIYTYGVSLQGTYHIKNGIVCQDSHCIKKIANNIVAAAVADGLGSEIHSDIASSIAAQIATEYCADHITEDLTDTQILGILHSSFQIAQEQIEQEAKRNNDELDQYDTTLSLAVLINNSLFYGHSG
;
A
#
# COMPACT_ATOMS: atom_id res chain seq x y z
N MET A 1 -3.04 5.62 23.27
CA MET A 1 -2.90 4.29 22.61
C MET A 1 -3.69 4.28 21.30
N ILE A 2 -3.10 3.75 20.24
CA ILE A 2 -3.75 3.67 18.92
C ILE A 2 -4.24 2.24 18.70
N TYR A 3 -5.52 2.11 18.39
CA TYR A 3 -6.12 0.83 17.99
C TYR A 3 -6.35 0.84 16.49
N THR A 4 -6.00 -0.25 15.81
CA THR A 4 -6.15 -0.37 14.37
C THR A 4 -6.85 -1.68 14.02
N TYR A 5 -7.63 -1.63 12.95
CA TYR A 5 -8.19 -2.83 12.34
C TYR A 5 -8.36 -2.60 10.85
N GLY A 6 -8.42 -3.67 10.10
CA GLY A 6 -8.65 -3.60 8.65
C GLY A 6 -9.30 -4.87 8.14
N VAL A 7 -10.08 -4.74 7.09
CA VAL A 7 -10.73 -5.85 6.41
C VAL A 7 -10.86 -5.55 4.93
N SER A 8 -10.66 -6.56 4.09
CA SER A 8 -10.94 -6.52 2.66
C SER A 8 -12.00 -7.58 2.36
N LEU A 9 -13.09 -7.16 1.73
CA LEU A 9 -14.21 -8.04 1.41
C LEU A 9 -14.37 -8.13 -0.10
N GLN A 10 -14.51 -9.36 -0.59
CA GLN A 10 -14.79 -9.61 -2.00
C GLN A 10 -16.24 -9.21 -2.30
N GLY A 11 -16.44 -8.39 -3.34
CA GLY A 11 -17.78 -7.94 -3.77
C GLY A 11 -18.59 -9.09 -4.35
N THR A 12 -19.92 -8.94 -4.31
CA THR A 12 -20.86 -9.97 -4.82
C THR A 12 -20.67 -10.26 -6.30
N TYR A 13 -20.36 -9.25 -7.11
CA TYR A 13 -20.08 -9.43 -8.53
C TYR A 13 -18.83 -10.30 -8.73
N HIS A 14 -17.76 -10.04 -7.99
CA HIS A 14 -16.53 -10.83 -8.05
C HIS A 14 -16.76 -12.27 -7.61
N ILE A 15 -17.53 -12.49 -6.53
CA ILE A 15 -17.87 -13.83 -6.06
C ILE A 15 -18.62 -14.60 -7.15
N LYS A 16 -19.64 -13.97 -7.76
CA LYS A 16 -20.46 -14.60 -8.80
C LYS A 16 -19.69 -14.95 -10.06
N ASN A 17 -18.67 -14.18 -10.38
CA ASN A 17 -17.87 -14.34 -11.61
C ASN A 17 -16.51 -15.01 -11.39
N GLY A 18 -16.23 -15.49 -10.18
CA GLY A 18 -14.98 -16.16 -9.86
C GLY A 18 -13.76 -15.23 -9.90
N ILE A 19 -13.96 -13.92 -9.71
CA ILE A 19 -12.91 -12.92 -9.71
C ILE A 19 -12.42 -12.74 -8.27
N VAL A 20 -11.12 -12.84 -8.03
CA VAL A 20 -10.52 -12.62 -6.71
C VAL A 20 -10.72 -11.19 -6.22
N CYS A 21 -10.62 -10.96 -4.92
CA CYS A 21 -10.58 -9.62 -4.37
C CYS A 21 -9.30 -8.93 -4.84
N GLN A 22 -9.44 -7.78 -5.51
CA GLN A 22 -8.32 -7.05 -6.10
C GLN A 22 -7.84 -5.89 -5.21
N ASP A 23 -8.52 -5.67 -4.09
CA ASP A 23 -8.16 -4.66 -3.11
C ASP A 23 -7.28 -5.26 -2.02
N SER A 24 -6.38 -4.45 -1.49
CA SER A 24 -5.51 -4.85 -0.39
C SER A 24 -5.35 -3.72 0.60
N HIS A 25 -5.06 -4.09 1.83
CA HIS A 25 -4.70 -3.15 2.87
C HIS A 25 -3.55 -3.72 3.70
N CYS A 26 -2.82 -2.84 4.36
CA CYS A 26 -1.78 -3.22 5.30
C CYS A 26 -1.66 -2.17 6.39
N ILE A 27 -1.52 -2.60 7.62
CA ILE A 27 -1.35 -1.72 8.78
C ILE A 27 -0.10 -2.17 9.52
N LYS A 28 0.82 -1.23 9.78
CA LYS A 28 2.04 -1.46 10.57
C LYS A 28 2.06 -0.53 11.76
N LYS A 29 2.02 -1.08 12.96
CA LYS A 29 2.26 -0.33 14.19
C LYS A 29 3.77 -0.23 14.39
N ILE A 30 4.31 0.97 14.18
CA ILE A 30 5.76 1.23 14.24
C ILE A 30 6.22 1.46 15.67
N ALA A 31 5.42 2.20 16.43
CA ALA A 31 5.61 2.48 17.85
C ALA A 31 4.25 2.70 18.50
N ASN A 32 4.20 2.93 19.84
CA ASN A 32 2.94 3.15 20.54
C ASN A 32 2.11 4.30 19.96
N ASN A 33 2.77 5.29 19.38
CA ASN A 33 2.18 6.52 18.85
C ASN A 33 2.42 6.72 17.37
N ILE A 34 2.91 5.70 16.65
CA ILE A 34 3.20 5.76 15.22
C ILE A 34 2.59 4.55 14.51
N VAL A 35 1.75 4.82 13.53
CA VAL A 35 1.11 3.79 12.69
C VAL A 35 1.21 4.21 11.24
N ALA A 36 1.57 3.27 10.38
CA ALA A 36 1.45 3.40 8.92
C ALA A 36 0.32 2.49 8.43
N ALA A 37 -0.52 3.01 7.55
CA ALA A 37 -1.62 2.25 6.97
C ALA A 37 -1.72 2.53 5.48
N ALA A 38 -2.01 1.51 4.70
CA ALA A 38 -2.17 1.61 3.26
C ALA A 38 -3.41 0.87 2.78
N VAL A 39 -4.06 1.45 1.78
CA VAL A 39 -5.14 0.81 1.02
C VAL A 39 -4.76 0.91 -0.46
N ALA A 40 -4.90 -0.18 -1.16
CA ALA A 40 -4.65 -0.27 -2.59
C ALA A 40 -5.84 -0.91 -3.29
N ASP A 41 -6.33 -0.25 -4.33
CA ASP A 41 -7.46 -0.69 -5.14
C ASP A 41 -6.93 -1.13 -6.49
N GLY A 42 -6.93 -2.44 -6.73
CA GLY A 42 -6.46 -3.01 -7.98
C GLY A 42 -7.45 -2.77 -9.10
N LEU A 43 -6.96 -2.38 -10.28
CA LEU A 43 -7.81 -2.11 -11.44
C LEU A 43 -8.50 -3.39 -11.90
N GLY A 44 -9.82 -3.41 -11.85
CA GLY A 44 -10.64 -4.61 -12.03
C GLY A 44 -10.55 -5.28 -13.40
N SER A 45 -10.10 -4.55 -14.42
CA SER A 45 -9.87 -5.08 -15.77
C SER A 45 -8.53 -5.78 -15.94
N GLU A 46 -7.60 -5.60 -15.00
CA GLU A 46 -6.23 -6.11 -15.13
C GLU A 46 -6.06 -7.44 -14.40
N ILE A 47 -5.43 -8.39 -15.07
CA ILE A 47 -5.38 -9.80 -14.64
C ILE A 47 -4.56 -10.01 -13.36
N HIS A 48 -3.56 -9.17 -13.09
CA HIS A 48 -2.67 -9.29 -11.92
C HIS A 48 -2.80 -8.11 -10.96
N SER A 49 -3.92 -7.39 -10.99
CA SER A 49 -4.14 -6.23 -10.12
C SER A 49 -4.24 -6.60 -8.63
N ASP A 50 -4.65 -7.83 -8.32
CA ASP A 50 -4.64 -8.36 -6.95
C ASP A 50 -3.22 -8.49 -6.40
N ILE A 51 -2.28 -8.91 -7.24
CA ILE A 51 -0.85 -8.99 -6.89
C ILE A 51 -0.28 -7.58 -6.73
N ALA A 52 -0.59 -6.67 -7.66
CA ALA A 52 -0.13 -5.29 -7.61
C ALA A 52 -0.60 -4.57 -6.35
N SER A 53 -1.88 -4.69 -6.00
CA SER A 53 -2.44 -4.05 -4.80
C SER A 53 -1.81 -4.61 -3.52
N SER A 54 -1.58 -5.92 -3.46
CA SER A 54 -0.93 -6.56 -2.32
C SER A 54 0.51 -6.07 -2.15
N ILE A 55 1.30 -6.02 -3.23
CA ILE A 55 2.67 -5.52 -3.21
C ILE A 55 2.68 -4.05 -2.78
N ALA A 56 1.82 -3.22 -3.37
CA ALA A 56 1.78 -1.79 -3.10
C ALA A 56 1.52 -1.51 -1.62
N ALA A 57 0.47 -2.10 -1.05
CA ALA A 57 0.10 -1.89 0.35
C ALA A 57 1.18 -2.40 1.31
N GLN A 58 1.72 -3.58 1.07
CA GLN A 58 2.70 -4.21 1.94
C GLN A 58 4.05 -3.49 1.88
N ILE A 59 4.59 -3.26 0.69
CA ILE A 59 5.92 -2.64 0.53
C ILE A 59 5.93 -1.20 1.04
N ALA A 60 4.89 -0.42 0.74
CA ALA A 60 4.84 0.97 1.20
C ALA A 60 4.81 1.06 2.73
N THR A 61 4.01 0.24 3.40
CA THR A 61 3.96 0.25 4.88
C THR A 61 5.23 -0.30 5.51
N GLU A 62 5.85 -1.32 4.93
CA GLU A 62 7.14 -1.86 5.40
C GLU A 62 8.25 -0.82 5.27
N TYR A 63 8.32 -0.08 4.17
CA TYR A 63 9.30 0.98 4.01
C TYR A 63 9.12 2.07 5.07
N CYS A 64 7.89 2.46 5.35
CA CYS A 64 7.61 3.40 6.44
C CYS A 64 8.05 2.84 7.80
N ALA A 65 7.76 1.57 8.08
CA ALA A 65 8.15 0.94 9.34
C ALA A 65 9.68 0.90 9.52
N ASP A 66 10.42 0.72 8.44
CA ASP A 66 11.88 0.64 8.48
C ASP A 66 12.57 2.01 8.62
N HIS A 67 11.89 3.11 8.28
CA HIS A 67 12.52 4.43 8.17
C HIS A 67 11.94 5.50 9.08
N ILE A 68 10.69 5.37 9.55
CA ILE A 68 10.05 6.40 10.36
C ILE A 68 10.39 6.21 11.84
N THR A 69 10.85 7.32 12.46
CA THR A 69 11.12 7.43 13.89
C THR A 69 10.45 8.68 14.44
N GLU A 70 10.41 8.84 15.77
CA GLU A 70 9.71 9.94 16.43
C GLU A 70 10.37 11.31 16.23
N ASP A 71 11.67 11.35 15.94
CA ASP A 71 12.49 12.57 15.92
C ASP A 71 12.66 13.17 14.52
N LEU A 72 11.93 12.67 13.54
CA LEU A 72 11.99 13.18 12.17
C LEU A 72 11.19 14.49 12.02
N THR A 73 11.69 15.35 11.12
CA THR A 73 10.94 16.53 10.70
C THR A 73 9.80 16.16 9.77
N ASP A 74 8.82 17.04 9.61
CA ASP A 74 7.70 16.84 8.68
C ASP A 74 8.22 16.60 7.24
N THR A 75 9.22 17.36 6.81
CA THR A 75 9.83 17.21 5.49
C THR A 75 10.46 15.83 5.31
N GLN A 76 11.14 15.32 6.34
CA GLN A 76 11.74 13.98 6.32
C GLN A 76 10.66 12.90 6.22
N ILE A 77 9.56 13.04 6.96
CA ILE A 77 8.44 12.09 6.93
C ILE A 77 7.80 12.07 5.53
N LEU A 78 7.53 13.23 4.96
CA LEU A 78 6.97 13.34 3.60
C LEU A 78 7.92 12.75 2.55
N GLY A 79 9.23 12.92 2.73
CA GLY A 79 10.23 12.28 1.87
C GLY A 79 10.19 10.76 1.94
N ILE A 80 9.97 10.20 3.13
CA ILE A 80 9.83 8.75 3.32
C ILE A 80 8.55 8.24 2.64
N LEU A 81 7.43 8.97 2.77
CA LEU A 81 6.20 8.61 2.06
C LEU A 81 6.44 8.60 0.54
N HIS A 82 7.07 9.64 0.01
CA HIS A 82 7.37 9.69 -1.42
C HIS A 82 8.22 8.50 -1.87
N SER A 83 9.27 8.18 -1.13
CA SER A 83 10.12 7.01 -1.41
C SER A 83 9.34 5.70 -1.32
N SER A 84 8.37 5.60 -0.41
CA SER A 84 7.52 4.42 -0.27
C SER A 84 6.74 4.12 -1.56
N PHE A 85 6.20 5.15 -2.22
CA PHE A 85 5.52 4.99 -3.50
C PHE A 85 6.49 4.52 -4.60
N GLN A 86 7.69 5.07 -4.64
CA GLN A 86 8.71 4.68 -5.63
C GLN A 86 9.15 3.23 -5.44
N ILE A 87 9.42 2.81 -4.21
CA ILE A 87 9.83 1.43 -3.90
C ILE A 87 8.70 0.45 -4.21
N ALA A 88 7.46 0.80 -3.90
CA ALA A 88 6.30 -0.03 -4.25
C ALA A 88 6.20 -0.23 -5.77
N GLN A 89 6.35 0.84 -6.54
CA GLN A 89 6.34 0.79 -8.01
C GLN A 89 7.46 -0.11 -8.54
N GLU A 90 8.68 0.05 -8.03
CA GLU A 90 9.82 -0.79 -8.44
C GLU A 90 9.58 -2.27 -8.16
N GLN A 91 8.97 -2.61 -7.02
CA GLN A 91 8.66 -4.00 -6.68
C GLN A 91 7.60 -4.60 -7.61
N ILE A 92 6.60 -3.82 -8.00
CA ILE A 92 5.60 -4.24 -8.98
C ILE A 92 6.26 -4.48 -10.34
N GLU A 93 7.13 -3.60 -10.78
CA GLU A 93 7.88 -3.76 -12.03
C GLU A 93 8.76 -5.01 -12.01
N GLN A 94 9.42 -5.29 -10.90
CA GLN A 94 10.24 -6.51 -10.74
C GLN A 94 9.37 -7.77 -10.78
N GLU A 95 8.19 -7.74 -10.19
CA GLU A 95 7.25 -8.87 -10.22
C GLU A 95 6.80 -9.16 -11.64
N ALA A 96 6.42 -8.14 -12.40
CA ALA A 96 6.05 -8.29 -13.81
C ALA A 96 7.20 -8.88 -14.64
N LYS A 97 8.41 -8.37 -14.47
CA LYS A 97 9.60 -8.88 -15.16
C LYS A 97 9.90 -10.33 -14.82
N ARG A 98 9.82 -10.69 -13.54
CA ARG A 98 10.09 -12.06 -13.08
C ARG A 98 9.13 -13.07 -13.71
N ASN A 99 7.88 -12.68 -13.90
CA ASN A 99 6.85 -13.52 -14.49
C ASN A 99 6.76 -13.39 -16.02
N ASN A 100 7.60 -12.56 -16.62
CA ASN A 100 7.59 -12.26 -18.06
C ASN A 100 6.23 -11.72 -18.53
N ASP A 101 5.61 -10.88 -17.70
CA ASP A 101 4.31 -10.25 -17.96
C ASP A 101 4.49 -8.80 -18.41
N GLU A 102 3.44 -8.27 -19.06
CA GLU A 102 3.36 -6.84 -19.35
C GLU A 102 3.02 -6.05 -18.09
N LEU A 103 3.66 -4.91 -17.89
CA LEU A 103 3.49 -4.11 -16.68
C LEU A 103 2.04 -3.61 -16.50
N ASP A 104 1.33 -3.32 -17.58
CA ASP A 104 -0.06 -2.85 -17.52
C ASP A 104 -1.05 -3.87 -16.95
N GLN A 105 -0.66 -5.14 -16.82
CA GLN A 105 -1.45 -6.16 -16.14
C GLN A 105 -1.40 -6.02 -14.60
N TYR A 106 -0.53 -5.17 -14.09
CA TYR A 106 -0.24 -4.95 -12.66
C TYR A 106 -0.62 -3.52 -12.26
N ASP A 107 -1.88 -3.15 -12.43
CA ASP A 107 -2.30 -1.77 -12.16
C ASP A 107 -3.09 -1.67 -10.86
N THR A 108 -2.75 -0.68 -10.04
CA THR A 108 -3.39 -0.44 -8.75
C THR A 108 -3.24 1.02 -8.33
N THR A 109 -4.19 1.48 -7.52
CA THR A 109 -4.01 2.71 -6.76
C THR A 109 -3.24 2.42 -5.47
N LEU A 110 -2.78 3.44 -4.80
CA LEU A 110 -2.21 3.34 -3.46
C LEU A 110 -2.51 4.62 -2.68
N SER A 111 -3.16 4.45 -1.55
CA SER A 111 -3.31 5.48 -0.52
C SER A 111 -2.51 5.07 0.70
N LEU A 112 -1.63 5.94 1.15
CA LEU A 112 -0.73 5.69 2.28
C LEU A 112 -0.89 6.81 3.31
N ALA A 113 -1.05 6.45 4.57
CA ALA A 113 -1.15 7.38 5.67
C ALA A 113 -0.22 6.98 6.80
N VAL A 114 0.40 7.96 7.45
CA VAL A 114 1.19 7.78 8.65
C VAL A 114 0.65 8.71 9.72
N LEU A 115 0.27 8.14 10.85
CA LEU A 115 -0.16 8.88 12.04
C LEU A 115 0.98 8.86 13.05
N ILE A 116 1.46 10.04 13.43
CA ILE A 116 2.50 10.24 14.45
C ILE A 116 1.93 11.16 15.51
N ASN A 117 1.69 10.65 16.72
CA ASN A 117 0.97 11.36 17.75
C ASN A 117 -0.38 11.86 17.21
N ASN A 118 -0.56 13.18 17.10
CA ASN A 118 -1.78 13.80 16.58
C ASN A 118 -1.60 14.35 15.15
N SER A 119 -0.48 14.06 14.50
CA SER A 119 -0.18 14.54 13.13
C SER A 119 -0.41 13.43 12.13
N LEU A 120 -1.11 13.77 11.05
CA LEU A 120 -1.39 12.85 9.94
C LEU A 120 -0.64 13.30 8.69
N PHE A 121 0.12 12.37 8.13
CA PHE A 121 0.80 12.52 6.83
C PHE A 121 0.20 11.51 5.86
N TYR A 122 -0.12 11.95 4.65
CA TYR A 122 -0.73 11.03 3.68
C TYR A 122 -0.35 11.36 2.26
N GLY A 123 -0.49 10.37 1.39
CA GLY A 123 -0.29 10.49 -0.05
C GLY A 123 -1.19 9.53 -0.80
N HIS A 124 -1.42 9.81 -2.08
CA HIS A 124 -2.23 8.98 -2.96
C HIS A 124 -1.62 8.97 -4.36
N SER A 125 -1.67 7.81 -5.03
CA SER A 125 -1.30 7.61 -6.42
C SER A 125 -2.30 6.67 -7.09
N GLY A 126 -2.61 6.97 -8.34
CA GLY A 126 -3.53 6.13 -9.11
C GLY A 126 -4.50 6.85 -9.99
#